data_877a5b05f660e4fc4e47ca7de9085f23
#
_entry.id   877a5b05f660e4fc4e47ca7de9085f23
#
_cell.length_a   1.000
_cell.length_b   1.000
_cell.length_c   1.000
_cell.angle_alpha   90.00
_cell.angle_beta   90.00
_cell.angle_gamma   90.00
#
_symmetry.space_group_name_H-M   'P 1'
#
loop_
_entity.id
_entity.type
_entity.pdbx_description
1 polymer ?
#
loop_
_entity_poly.entity_id
_entity_poly.type
_entity_poly.pdbx_seq_one_letter_code
_entity_poly.pdbx_strand_id
1 'polypeptide(L)'
;INSEAIERTLKTISIDVFYFKNHQEIYRSIIFMHKNNIPIDILTLITFLQDNGLLQKIGGVKVLIELLSQIPNLIYLEDYLSLVKDKYLRRSLIKLGYETINSSYVTSLSLESILTELENKLFNLTNELKRQKLSTSAELVKMIFFELKNKSLNPKLSGVTSGFYDLDTFTQGFQKSDLIILA
;
A
#
# COMPACT_ATOMS: atom_id res chain seq x y z
N ILE A 1 -18.89 -1.13 -17.07
CA ILE A 1 -17.90 -1.33 -15.98
C ILE A 1 -18.57 -0.89 -14.68
N ASN A 2 -18.42 -1.65 -13.60
CA ASN A 2 -19.05 -1.36 -12.31
C ASN A 2 -18.33 -0.16 -11.65
N SER A 3 -19.03 0.96 -11.45
CA SER A 3 -18.47 2.20 -10.85
C SER A 3 -17.91 1.95 -9.44
N GLU A 4 -18.60 1.14 -8.64
CA GLU A 4 -18.16 0.79 -7.28
C GLU A 4 -16.83 0.02 -7.28
N ALA A 5 -16.64 -0.91 -8.22
CA ALA A 5 -15.38 -1.63 -8.39
C ALA A 5 -14.22 -0.70 -8.78
N ILE A 6 -14.50 0.30 -9.63
CA ILE A 6 -13.50 1.32 -9.99
C ILE A 6 -13.09 2.11 -8.76
N GLU A 7 -14.02 2.65 -7.99
CA GLU A 7 -13.71 3.44 -6.79
C GLU A 7 -12.88 2.64 -5.76
N ARG A 8 -13.25 1.39 -5.52
CA ARG A 8 -12.49 0.49 -4.64
C ARG A 8 -11.07 0.29 -5.14
N THR A 9 -10.92 0.01 -6.44
CA THR A 9 -9.62 -0.17 -7.08
C THR A 9 -8.76 1.08 -6.96
N LEU A 10 -9.32 2.27 -7.25
CA LEU A 10 -8.61 3.55 -7.18
C LEU A 10 -8.12 3.90 -5.78
N LYS A 11 -8.83 3.46 -4.74
CA LYS A 11 -8.42 3.63 -3.34
C LYS A 11 -7.34 2.64 -2.91
N THR A 12 -7.26 1.48 -3.59
CA THR A 12 -6.45 0.34 -3.15
C THR A 12 -5.10 0.26 -3.83
N ILE A 13 -5.01 0.58 -5.12
CA ILE A 13 -3.78 0.42 -5.90
C ILE A 13 -3.37 1.71 -6.61
N SER A 14 -2.06 1.93 -6.70
CA SER A 14 -1.43 2.99 -7.49
C SER A 14 -1.07 2.51 -8.89
N ILE A 15 -0.68 3.44 -9.77
CA ILE A 15 -0.29 3.14 -11.16
C ILE A 15 0.91 2.18 -11.20
N ASP A 16 1.87 2.38 -10.29
CA ASP A 16 3.15 1.64 -10.25
C ASP A 16 2.99 0.16 -9.86
N VAL A 17 1.80 -0.21 -9.37
CA VAL A 17 1.46 -1.60 -9.07
C VAL A 17 1.47 -2.47 -10.32
N PHE A 18 1.18 -1.90 -11.48
CA PHE A 18 1.23 -2.61 -12.76
C PHE A 18 2.66 -2.71 -13.28
N TYR A 19 3.07 -3.91 -13.68
CA TYR A 19 4.41 -4.16 -14.22
C TYR A 19 4.57 -3.65 -15.66
N PHE A 20 3.58 -3.88 -16.52
CA PHE A 20 3.63 -3.48 -17.91
C PHE A 20 3.25 -2.02 -18.10
N LYS A 21 4.05 -1.27 -18.85
CA LYS A 21 3.79 0.15 -19.14
C LYS A 21 2.47 0.40 -19.85
N ASN A 22 2.05 -0.50 -20.74
CA ASN A 22 0.75 -0.42 -21.40
C ASN A 22 -0.42 -0.51 -20.38
N HIS A 23 -0.33 -1.40 -19.39
CA HIS A 23 -1.34 -1.48 -18.31
C HIS A 23 -1.31 -0.23 -17.42
N GLN A 24 -0.13 0.35 -17.16
CA GLN A 24 -0.02 1.61 -16.44
C GLN A 24 -0.71 2.76 -17.16
N GLU A 25 -0.53 2.85 -18.50
CA GLU A 25 -1.18 3.89 -19.31
C GLU A 25 -2.70 3.70 -19.40
N ILE A 26 -3.18 2.46 -19.54
CA ILE A 26 -4.62 2.17 -19.48
C ILE A 26 -5.19 2.60 -18.13
N TYR A 27 -4.54 2.23 -17.03
CA TYR A 27 -5.00 2.56 -15.68
C TYR A 27 -4.94 4.07 -15.42
N ARG A 28 -3.89 4.77 -15.87
CA ARG A 28 -3.79 6.23 -15.81
C ARG A 28 -4.93 6.91 -16.54
N SER A 29 -5.28 6.40 -17.72
CA SER A 29 -6.40 6.91 -18.50
C SER A 29 -7.75 6.72 -17.78
N ILE A 30 -7.95 5.55 -17.15
CA ILE A 30 -9.14 5.27 -16.32
C ILE A 30 -9.23 6.24 -15.13
N ILE A 31 -8.09 6.49 -14.44
CA ILE A 31 -8.03 7.47 -13.33
C ILE A 31 -8.42 8.86 -13.83
N PHE A 32 -7.89 9.28 -14.97
CA PHE A 32 -8.18 10.59 -15.55
C PHE A 32 -9.66 10.73 -15.92
N MET A 33 -10.23 9.73 -16.59
CA MET A 33 -11.65 9.71 -16.95
C MET A 33 -12.54 9.76 -15.72
N HIS A 34 -12.21 8.99 -14.67
CA HIS A 34 -12.95 9.00 -13.42
C HIS A 34 -12.94 10.37 -12.74
N LYS A 35 -11.77 11.01 -12.64
CA LYS A 35 -11.62 12.33 -12.03
C LYS A 35 -12.39 13.43 -12.77
N ASN A 36 -12.56 13.29 -14.08
CA ASN A 36 -13.27 14.24 -14.92
C ASN A 36 -14.75 13.85 -15.16
N ASN A 37 -15.26 12.86 -14.43
CA ASN A 37 -16.63 12.35 -14.56
C ASN A 37 -16.98 11.90 -16.01
N ILE A 38 -16.00 11.42 -16.76
CA ILE A 38 -16.19 10.85 -18.10
C ILE A 38 -16.67 9.41 -17.93
N PRO A 39 -17.76 8.98 -18.61
CA PRO A 39 -18.22 7.60 -18.56
C PRO A 39 -17.11 6.61 -18.92
N ILE A 40 -16.94 5.57 -18.11
CA ILE A 40 -15.88 4.57 -18.32
C ILE A 40 -16.51 3.31 -18.89
N ASP A 41 -16.51 3.21 -20.20
CA ASP A 41 -16.81 2.01 -20.96
C ASP A 41 -15.71 1.76 -22.01
N ILE A 42 -15.78 0.63 -22.69
CA ILE A 42 -14.74 0.24 -23.63
C ILE A 42 -14.63 1.20 -24.82
N LEU A 43 -15.76 1.71 -25.31
CA LEU A 43 -15.78 2.59 -26.46
C LEU A 43 -15.22 3.97 -26.12
N THR A 44 -15.64 4.55 -24.99
CA THR A 44 -15.13 5.84 -24.51
C THR A 44 -13.66 5.76 -24.17
N LEU A 45 -13.18 4.63 -23.58
CA LEU A 45 -11.77 4.41 -23.31
C LEU A 45 -10.93 4.32 -24.59
N ILE A 46 -11.40 3.59 -25.63
CA ILE A 46 -10.73 3.53 -26.93
C ILE A 46 -10.62 4.91 -27.56
N THR A 47 -11.75 5.66 -27.60
CA THR A 47 -11.77 7.03 -28.14
C THR A 47 -10.81 7.94 -27.39
N PHE A 48 -10.85 7.91 -26.06
CA PHE A 48 -9.94 8.70 -25.23
C PHE A 48 -8.47 8.38 -25.51
N LEU A 49 -8.11 7.10 -25.58
CA LEU A 49 -6.74 6.66 -25.88
C LEU A 49 -6.31 7.05 -27.30
N GLN A 50 -7.23 7.02 -28.27
CA GLN A 50 -6.98 7.42 -29.64
C GLN A 50 -6.74 8.91 -29.76
N ASP A 51 -7.61 9.74 -29.16
CA ASP A 51 -7.52 11.20 -29.20
C ASP A 51 -6.23 11.71 -28.54
N ASN A 52 -5.75 11.00 -27.52
CA ASN A 52 -4.50 11.34 -26.84
C ASN A 52 -3.25 10.66 -27.44
N GLY A 53 -3.37 9.96 -28.57
CA GLY A 53 -2.23 9.28 -29.24
C GLY A 53 -1.63 8.12 -28.41
N LEU A 54 -2.37 7.61 -27.42
CA LEU A 54 -1.91 6.55 -26.52
C LEU A 54 -2.28 5.16 -27.03
N LEU A 55 -3.26 5.04 -27.91
CA LEU A 55 -3.80 3.76 -28.38
C LEU A 55 -2.70 2.87 -29.00
N GLN A 56 -1.82 3.44 -29.81
CA GLN A 56 -0.71 2.69 -30.41
C GLN A 56 0.35 2.27 -29.37
N LYS A 57 0.61 3.13 -28.38
CA LYS A 57 1.57 2.86 -27.30
C LYS A 57 1.18 1.69 -26.42
N ILE A 58 -0.12 1.47 -26.23
CA ILE A 58 -0.62 0.35 -25.42
C ILE A 58 -0.70 -0.97 -26.21
N GLY A 59 -0.49 -0.96 -27.52
CA GLY A 59 -0.58 -2.14 -28.41
C GLY A 59 -1.91 -2.23 -29.17
N GLY A 60 -2.65 -1.11 -29.30
CA GLY A 60 -3.88 -1.00 -30.08
C GLY A 60 -5.12 -1.59 -29.39
N VAL A 61 -6.23 -1.55 -30.10
CA VAL A 61 -7.53 -2.06 -29.63
C VAL A 61 -7.49 -3.54 -29.26
N LYS A 62 -6.63 -4.33 -29.92
CA LYS A 62 -6.50 -5.77 -29.68
C LYS A 62 -6.18 -6.08 -28.21
N VAL A 63 -5.26 -5.32 -27.59
CA VAL A 63 -4.89 -5.51 -26.18
C VAL A 63 -6.07 -5.26 -25.26
N LEU A 64 -6.88 -4.25 -25.51
CA LEU A 64 -8.08 -3.96 -24.72
C LEU A 64 -9.14 -5.07 -24.83
N ILE A 65 -9.34 -5.60 -26.05
CA ILE A 65 -10.26 -6.73 -26.27
C ILE A 65 -9.75 -7.98 -25.55
N GLU A 66 -8.47 -8.26 -25.62
CA GLU A 66 -7.84 -9.40 -24.95
C GLU A 66 -7.98 -9.31 -23.43
N LEU A 67 -7.75 -8.14 -22.84
CA LEU A 67 -7.98 -7.89 -21.43
C LEU A 67 -9.44 -8.09 -21.03
N LEU A 68 -10.38 -7.64 -21.84
CA LEU A 68 -11.81 -7.81 -21.59
C LEU A 68 -12.25 -9.28 -21.68
N SER A 69 -11.68 -10.06 -22.59
CA SER A 69 -12.01 -11.48 -22.75
C SER A 69 -11.60 -12.33 -21.53
N GLN A 70 -10.66 -11.83 -20.74
CA GLN A 70 -10.13 -12.50 -19.55
C GLN A 70 -10.78 -12.00 -18.23
N ILE A 71 -11.96 -11.34 -18.31
CA ILE A 71 -12.57 -10.76 -17.11
C ILE A 71 -12.87 -11.84 -16.08
N PRO A 72 -12.20 -11.79 -14.92
CA PRO A 72 -12.51 -12.64 -13.80
C PRO A 72 -13.82 -12.17 -13.13
N ASN A 73 -14.42 -13.06 -12.32
CA ASN A 73 -15.61 -12.71 -11.56
C ASN A 73 -15.32 -11.58 -10.58
N LEU A 74 -16.09 -10.48 -10.63
CA LEU A 74 -15.96 -9.32 -9.75
C LEU A 74 -16.12 -9.65 -8.25
N ILE A 75 -16.70 -10.80 -7.92
CA ILE A 75 -16.82 -11.29 -6.53
C ILE A 75 -15.44 -11.41 -5.87
N TYR A 76 -14.41 -11.78 -6.63
CA TYR A 76 -13.04 -11.97 -6.14
C TYR A 76 -12.15 -10.73 -6.37
N LEU A 77 -12.74 -9.55 -6.57
CA LEU A 77 -11.96 -8.32 -6.83
C LEU A 77 -10.91 -8.05 -5.76
N GLU A 78 -11.30 -8.15 -4.49
CA GLU A 78 -10.40 -7.89 -3.35
C GLU A 78 -9.21 -8.87 -3.32
N ASP A 79 -9.45 -10.14 -3.63
CA ASP A 79 -8.41 -11.16 -3.71
C ASP A 79 -7.42 -10.85 -4.84
N TYR A 80 -7.93 -10.43 -6.00
CA TYR A 80 -7.09 -10.02 -7.13
C TYR A 80 -6.27 -8.76 -6.82
N LEU A 81 -6.88 -7.76 -6.19
CA LEU A 81 -6.18 -6.55 -5.76
C LEU A 81 -5.06 -6.87 -4.76
N SER A 82 -5.34 -7.74 -3.80
CA SER A 82 -4.36 -8.24 -2.82
C SER A 82 -3.20 -8.98 -3.50
N LEU A 83 -3.51 -9.88 -4.45
CA LEU A 83 -2.50 -10.63 -5.20
C LEU A 83 -1.58 -9.72 -6.01
N VAL A 84 -2.16 -8.77 -6.76
CA VAL A 84 -1.40 -7.83 -7.60
C VAL A 84 -0.50 -6.96 -6.71
N LYS A 85 -0.98 -6.53 -5.56
CA LYS A 85 -0.22 -5.76 -4.58
C LYS A 85 0.92 -6.57 -3.96
N ASP A 86 0.70 -7.84 -3.58
CA ASP A 86 1.78 -8.71 -3.09
C ASP A 86 2.90 -8.81 -4.12
N LYS A 87 2.55 -9.01 -5.40
CA LYS A 87 3.55 -9.07 -6.49
C LYS A 87 4.29 -7.75 -6.68
N TYR A 88 3.61 -6.61 -6.53
CA TYR A 88 4.25 -5.31 -6.56
C TYR A 88 5.25 -5.13 -5.43
N LEU A 89 4.85 -5.42 -4.20
CA LEU A 89 5.73 -5.29 -3.02
C LEU A 89 6.97 -6.18 -3.12
N ARG A 90 6.82 -7.41 -3.60
CA ARG A 90 7.96 -8.31 -3.85
C ARG A 90 8.92 -7.72 -4.89
N ARG A 91 8.42 -7.15 -5.98
CA ARG A 91 9.25 -6.45 -6.98
C ARG A 91 9.96 -5.24 -6.39
N SER A 92 9.25 -4.47 -5.56
CA SER A 92 9.83 -3.29 -4.90
C SER A 92 10.93 -3.67 -3.93
N LEU A 93 10.79 -4.77 -3.17
CA LEU A 93 11.84 -5.31 -2.32
C LEU A 93 13.05 -5.80 -3.11
N ILE A 94 12.83 -6.49 -4.22
CA ILE A 94 13.91 -6.93 -5.11
C ILE A 94 14.68 -5.70 -5.64
N LYS A 95 13.96 -4.69 -6.12
CA LYS A 95 14.55 -3.43 -6.60
C LYS A 95 15.36 -2.74 -5.52
N LEU A 96 14.81 -2.63 -4.31
CA LEU A 96 15.50 -2.06 -3.15
C LEU A 96 16.80 -2.81 -2.85
N GLY A 97 16.76 -4.15 -2.89
CA GLY A 97 17.97 -4.97 -2.71
C GLY A 97 19.06 -4.65 -3.74
N TYR A 98 18.71 -4.56 -5.03
CA TYR A 98 19.66 -4.18 -6.08
C TYR A 98 20.19 -2.75 -5.90
N GLU A 99 19.35 -1.79 -5.55
CA GLU A 99 19.77 -0.41 -5.28
C GLU A 99 20.75 -0.37 -4.11
N THR A 100 20.48 -1.09 -3.03
CA THR A 100 21.35 -1.17 -1.86
C THR A 100 22.71 -1.80 -2.22
N ILE A 101 22.72 -2.89 -2.98
CA ILE A 101 23.96 -3.52 -3.47
C ILE A 101 24.77 -2.51 -4.28
N ASN A 102 24.15 -1.84 -5.25
CA ASN A 102 24.84 -0.87 -6.10
C ASN A 102 25.38 0.31 -5.31
N SER A 103 24.62 0.87 -4.37
CA SER A 103 25.07 1.98 -3.52
C SER A 103 26.24 1.58 -2.62
N SER A 104 26.27 0.33 -2.16
CA SER A 104 27.35 -0.19 -1.30
C SER A 104 28.69 -0.30 -2.03
N TYR A 105 28.70 -0.45 -3.35
CA TYR A 105 29.93 -0.43 -4.15
C TYR A 105 30.49 0.98 -4.41
N VAL A 106 29.67 2.03 -4.18
CA VAL A 106 30.07 3.42 -4.43
C VAL A 106 30.78 3.99 -3.18
N THR A 107 32.09 3.91 -3.17
CA THR A 107 32.93 4.32 -2.02
C THR A 107 32.89 5.83 -1.69
N SER A 108 32.38 6.66 -2.59
CA SER A 108 32.17 8.09 -2.36
C SER A 108 30.95 8.42 -1.51
N LEU A 109 30.02 7.45 -1.34
CA LEU A 109 28.85 7.62 -0.48
C LEU A 109 29.21 7.21 0.96
N SER A 110 28.75 8.00 1.94
CA SER A 110 28.91 7.61 3.34
C SER A 110 28.01 6.41 3.69
N LEU A 111 28.51 5.50 4.52
CA LEU A 111 27.72 4.35 4.98
C LEU A 111 26.41 4.78 5.66
N GLU A 112 26.49 5.86 6.45
CA GLU A 112 25.34 6.43 7.15
C GLU A 112 24.23 6.89 6.17
N SER A 113 24.61 7.52 5.05
CA SER A 113 23.63 7.93 4.03
C SER A 113 22.95 6.73 3.35
N ILE A 114 23.70 5.66 3.07
CA ILE A 114 23.17 4.43 2.48
C ILE A 114 22.16 3.76 3.42
N LEU A 115 22.50 3.66 4.71
CA LEU A 115 21.63 3.08 5.73
C LEU A 115 20.35 3.89 5.92
N THR A 116 20.46 5.23 6.01
CA THR A 116 19.32 6.13 6.15
C THR A 116 18.37 6.03 4.94
N GLU A 117 18.92 5.95 3.74
CA GLU A 117 18.12 5.79 2.52
C GLU A 117 17.39 4.44 2.50
N LEU A 118 18.08 3.35 2.89
CA LEU A 118 17.50 2.01 2.98
C LEU A 118 16.35 1.98 3.99
N GLU A 119 16.56 2.52 5.19
CA GLU A 119 15.53 2.59 6.23
C GLU A 119 14.31 3.37 5.78
N ASN A 120 14.50 4.53 5.16
CA ASN A 120 13.40 5.36 4.64
C ASN A 120 12.59 4.63 3.56
N LYS A 121 13.26 3.98 2.61
CA LYS A 121 12.60 3.22 1.54
C LYS A 121 11.84 2.02 2.11
N LEU A 122 12.45 1.27 3.03
CA LEU A 122 11.82 0.13 3.70
C LEU A 122 10.60 0.56 4.52
N PHE A 123 10.71 1.67 5.26
CA PHE A 123 9.62 2.24 6.04
C PHE A 123 8.43 2.64 5.14
N ASN A 124 8.70 3.28 4.01
CA ASN A 124 7.66 3.65 3.05
C ASN A 124 6.93 2.42 2.49
N LEU A 125 7.66 1.37 2.10
CA LEU A 125 7.06 0.10 1.64
C LEU A 125 6.21 -0.55 2.73
N THR A 126 6.67 -0.52 3.98
CA THR A 126 5.93 -1.07 5.13
C THR A 126 4.65 -0.28 5.43
N ASN A 127 4.70 1.05 5.30
CA ASN A 127 3.54 1.91 5.50
C ASN A 127 2.49 1.74 4.41
N GLU A 128 2.88 1.47 3.16
CA GLU A 128 1.94 1.10 2.10
C GLU A 128 1.14 -0.16 2.44
N LEU A 129 1.74 -1.12 3.14
CA LEU A 129 1.04 -2.31 3.66
C LEU A 129 0.03 -1.95 4.75
N LYS A 130 0.37 -1.02 5.65
CA LYS A 130 -0.46 -0.66 6.82
C LYS A 130 -1.65 0.24 6.46
N ARG A 131 -1.54 1.11 5.46
CA ARG A 131 -2.58 2.07 5.06
C ARG A 131 -3.92 1.44 4.64
N GLN A 132 -3.98 0.12 4.45
CA GLN A 132 -5.16 -0.56 3.90
C GLN A 132 -6.12 -1.16 4.93
N LYS A 133 -5.79 -1.14 6.20
CA LYS A 133 -6.78 -1.53 7.22
C LYS A 133 -7.41 -0.27 7.82
N LEU A 134 -8.35 0.31 7.10
CA LEU A 134 -9.42 1.06 7.75
C LEU A 134 -10.22 0.03 8.57
N SER A 135 -9.83 -0.14 9.84
CA SER A 135 -10.58 -0.98 10.75
C SER A 135 -11.95 -0.35 10.95
N THR A 136 -13.02 -1.09 10.73
CA THR A 136 -14.35 -0.64 11.10
C THR A 136 -14.41 -0.45 12.62
N SER A 137 -15.28 0.46 13.11
CA SER A 137 -15.46 0.66 14.55
C SER A 137 -15.75 -0.65 15.28
N ALA A 138 -16.47 -1.59 14.64
CA ALA A 138 -16.75 -2.92 15.18
C ALA A 138 -15.49 -3.78 15.35
N GLU A 139 -14.55 -3.71 14.41
CA GLU A 139 -13.26 -4.43 14.51
C GLU A 139 -12.37 -3.82 15.60
N LEU A 140 -12.32 -2.48 15.71
CA LEU A 140 -11.58 -1.81 16.76
C LEU A 140 -12.13 -2.20 18.15
N VAL A 141 -13.43 -2.22 18.32
CA VAL A 141 -14.07 -2.65 19.59
C VAL A 141 -13.72 -4.10 19.92
N LYS A 142 -13.73 -5.01 18.93
CA LYS A 142 -13.31 -6.41 19.14
C LYS A 142 -11.83 -6.51 19.55
N MET A 143 -10.94 -5.74 18.92
CA MET A 143 -9.52 -5.73 19.27
C MET A 143 -9.32 -5.22 20.71
N ILE A 144 -9.95 -4.10 21.07
CA ILE A 144 -9.89 -3.53 22.44
C ILE A 144 -10.43 -4.54 23.47
N PHE A 145 -11.56 -5.19 23.17
CA PHE A 145 -12.12 -6.20 24.06
C PHE A 145 -11.18 -7.40 24.26
N PHE A 146 -10.51 -7.86 23.19
CA PHE A 146 -9.54 -8.93 23.28
C PHE A 146 -8.29 -8.52 24.07
N GLU A 147 -7.79 -7.29 23.89
CA GLU A 147 -6.70 -6.74 24.70
C GLU A 147 -7.07 -6.62 26.18
N LEU A 148 -8.26 -6.12 26.50
CA LEU A 148 -8.75 -6.03 27.88
C LEU A 148 -8.86 -7.40 28.54
N LYS A 149 -9.37 -8.40 27.81
CA LYS A 149 -9.46 -9.77 28.29
C LYS A 149 -8.06 -10.36 28.55
N ASN A 150 -7.10 -10.14 27.68
CA ASN A 150 -5.73 -10.61 27.87
C ASN A 150 -5.03 -9.90 29.04
N LYS A 151 -5.28 -8.61 29.23
CA LYS A 151 -4.76 -7.85 30.39
C LYS A 151 -5.36 -8.34 31.72
N SER A 152 -6.64 -8.70 31.74
CA SER A 152 -7.30 -9.26 32.94
C SER A 152 -6.77 -10.65 33.34
N LEU A 153 -6.35 -11.45 32.35
CA LEU A 153 -5.79 -12.78 32.58
C LEU A 153 -4.30 -12.76 32.97
N ASN A 154 -3.57 -11.73 32.53
CA ASN A 154 -2.15 -11.53 32.82
C ASN A 154 -1.94 -10.09 33.26
N PRO A 155 -1.99 -9.77 34.56
CA PRO A 155 -1.74 -8.42 35.09
C PRO A 155 -0.24 -8.12 35.05
N LYS A 156 0.35 -8.06 33.86
CA LYS A 156 1.66 -7.45 33.63
C LYS A 156 1.48 -5.95 33.47
N LEU A 157 2.49 -5.18 33.87
CA LEU A 157 2.55 -3.74 33.61
C LEU A 157 2.09 -3.42 32.18
N SER A 158 1.22 -2.43 32.05
CA SER A 158 0.57 -2.09 30.77
C SER A 158 1.54 -1.50 29.73
N GLY A 159 2.67 -0.92 30.20
CA GLY A 159 3.66 -0.24 29.40
C GLY A 159 5.04 -0.89 29.45
N VAL A 160 6.01 -0.21 28.85
CA VAL A 160 7.44 -0.58 28.94
C VAL A 160 7.96 -0.19 30.32
N THR A 161 8.58 -1.14 31.01
CA THR A 161 9.13 -0.91 32.35
C THR A 161 10.29 0.07 32.30
N SER A 162 10.36 1.00 33.23
CA SER A 162 11.49 1.92 33.39
C SER A 162 12.69 1.25 34.08
N GLY A 163 12.45 0.13 34.76
CA GLY A 163 13.43 -0.56 35.62
C GLY A 163 13.46 -0.03 37.06
N PHE A 164 12.73 1.03 37.38
CA PHE A 164 12.57 1.55 38.75
C PHE A 164 11.22 1.13 39.28
N TYR A 165 11.21 0.25 40.29
CA TYR A 165 9.99 -0.36 40.82
C TYR A 165 8.95 0.69 41.27
N ASP A 166 9.38 1.70 42.02
CA ASP A 166 8.49 2.74 42.53
C ASP A 166 7.88 3.60 41.43
N LEU A 167 8.69 3.91 40.39
CA LEU A 167 8.20 4.66 39.23
C LEU A 167 7.19 3.83 38.42
N ASP A 168 7.49 2.57 38.21
CA ASP A 168 6.64 1.66 37.45
C ASP A 168 5.30 1.38 38.18
N THR A 169 5.29 1.37 39.51
CA THR A 169 4.04 1.26 40.29
C THR A 169 3.13 2.49 40.17
N PHE A 170 3.70 3.69 40.07
CA PHE A 170 2.93 4.92 39.86
C PHE A 170 2.47 5.09 38.41
N THR A 171 3.34 4.84 37.44
CA THR A 171 3.07 5.09 36.01
C THR A 171 2.45 3.91 35.29
N GLN A 172 2.52 2.70 35.86
CA GLN A 172 2.23 1.42 35.21
C GLN A 172 3.09 1.15 33.97
N GLY A 173 4.30 1.74 33.96
CA GLY A 173 5.23 1.74 32.84
C GLY A 173 4.90 2.80 31.78
N PHE A 174 5.82 3.03 30.87
CA PHE A 174 5.69 4.01 29.78
C PHE A 174 4.67 3.51 28.74
N GLN A 175 3.61 4.28 28.51
CA GLN A 175 2.55 3.89 27.60
C GLN A 175 2.87 4.30 26.15
N LYS A 176 2.29 3.58 25.19
CA LYS A 176 2.35 4.00 23.79
C LYS A 176 1.65 5.36 23.63
N SER A 177 2.26 6.26 22.87
CA SER A 177 1.81 7.63 22.60
C SER A 177 2.07 8.65 23.72
N ASP A 178 2.74 8.28 24.81
CA ASP A 178 3.19 9.23 25.83
C ASP A 178 4.43 10.00 25.36
N LEU A 179 4.46 11.28 25.67
CA LEU A 179 5.67 12.10 25.54
C LEU A 179 6.40 12.10 26.88
N ILE A 180 7.59 11.49 26.93
CA ILE A 180 8.41 11.38 28.13
C ILE A 180 9.60 12.32 27.99
N ILE A 181 9.72 13.29 28.90
CA ILE A 181 10.84 14.23 28.93
C ILE A 181 11.68 13.93 30.17
N LEU A 182 12.96 13.59 29.96
CA LEU A 182 13.97 13.46 30.99
C LEU A 182 14.76 14.76 31.02
N ALA A 183 14.70 15.49 32.12
CA ALA A 183 15.44 16.73 32.37
C ALA A 183 16.53 16.51 33.41
#